data_4ed6f899351c7a43c1d1112d11ebad3a
#
_entry.id   4ed6f899351c7a43c1d1112d11ebad3a
#
_cell.length_a   1.000
_cell.length_b   1.000
_cell.length_c   1.000
_cell.angle_alpha   90.00
_cell.angle_beta   90.00
_cell.angle_gamma   90.00
#
_symmetry.space_group_name_H-M   'P 1'
#
loop_
_entity.id
_entity.type
_entity.pdbx_description
1 polymer ?
#
loop_
_entity_poly.entity_id
_entity_poly.type
_entity_poly.pdbx_seq_one_letter_code
_entity_poly.pdbx_strand_id
1 'polypeptide(L)'
;RENYVDYVANRPGVKKLGEHGLWNADGKVSVLQNAIDEVAHHQGNVWTPVIAIQRSDAERLGYDSAESWRSLICSELDQIAKAYKILPSHLKWYAAFHEKERSVHVHLIIFSTEPNEGYLTKPAILELRSALTRQIFKDDLKNIYVQQTAYRDKLQENALAVMESLIQKMQSGEISNPKIELLIAELVERLQNYSGKKVYGYLPPATKHIVDAIVDELAGDERVAEAYSLWQDMRDEVFSFYSKAKPARVSLSQQKEFKPVRNMVIREVVQVMEQQTTLESAPPTPERRSPPPESVSACMVRMLHH
;
A
#
# COMPACT_ATOMS: atom_id res chain seq x y z
N ARG A 1 -3.77 -21.32 -35.03
CA ARG A 1 -2.65 -21.54 -34.10
C ARG A 1 -1.32 -21.57 -34.85
N GLU A 2 -1.22 -22.36 -35.92
CA GLU A 2 -0.03 -22.45 -36.78
C GLU A 2 0.48 -21.09 -37.25
N ASN A 3 -0.36 -20.32 -37.92
CA ASN A 3 -0.04 -18.97 -38.38
C ASN A 3 0.36 -18.00 -37.27
N TYR A 4 -0.11 -18.23 -36.06
CA TYR A 4 0.22 -17.36 -34.94
C TYR A 4 1.65 -17.56 -34.41
N VAL A 5 2.11 -18.81 -34.30
CA VAL A 5 3.48 -19.13 -33.86
C VAL A 5 4.49 -18.56 -34.85
N ASP A 6 4.29 -18.84 -36.14
CA ASP A 6 5.13 -18.30 -37.21
C ASP A 6 5.11 -16.76 -37.24
N TYR A 7 3.94 -16.17 -37.15
CA TYR A 7 3.79 -14.71 -37.07
C TYR A 7 4.56 -14.10 -35.88
N VAL A 8 4.46 -14.66 -34.70
CA VAL A 8 5.17 -14.15 -33.51
C VAL A 8 6.67 -14.32 -33.64
N ALA A 9 7.13 -15.42 -34.25
CA ALA A 9 8.53 -15.72 -34.43
C ALA A 9 9.24 -14.87 -35.52
N ASN A 10 8.49 -14.33 -36.49
CA ASN A 10 9.08 -13.71 -37.71
C ASN A 10 8.56 -12.30 -37.99
N ARG A 11 7.54 -11.78 -37.30
CA ARG A 11 6.98 -10.45 -37.62
C ARG A 11 7.98 -9.31 -37.46
N PRO A 12 7.79 -8.16 -38.16
CA PRO A 12 8.64 -7.00 -38.00
C PRO A 12 8.72 -6.54 -36.54
N GLY A 13 9.95 -6.24 -36.09
CA GLY A 13 10.25 -5.83 -34.71
C GLY A 13 10.57 -6.98 -33.74
N VAL A 14 10.52 -8.25 -34.22
CA VAL A 14 11.04 -9.37 -33.43
C VAL A 14 12.57 -9.32 -33.36
N LYS A 15 13.12 -9.52 -32.17
CA LYS A 15 14.55 -9.72 -32.00
C LYS A 15 14.88 -11.17 -32.33
N LYS A 16 15.50 -11.37 -33.49
CA LYS A 16 15.89 -12.71 -33.94
C LYS A 16 17.07 -13.24 -33.14
N LEU A 17 16.97 -14.50 -32.73
CA LEU A 17 18.06 -15.28 -32.12
C LEU A 17 18.60 -16.31 -33.13
N GLY A 18 19.02 -15.81 -34.30
CA GLY A 18 19.38 -16.58 -35.50
C GLY A 18 18.36 -16.39 -36.62
N GLU A 19 17.73 -17.46 -37.13
CA GLU A 19 16.78 -17.38 -38.25
C GLU A 19 15.41 -16.81 -37.83
N HIS A 20 14.98 -17.04 -36.58
CA HIS A 20 13.70 -16.60 -36.00
C HIS A 20 13.87 -16.09 -34.56
N GLY A 21 12.81 -15.50 -34.00
CA GLY A 21 12.83 -14.91 -32.66
C GLY A 21 12.21 -15.75 -31.56
N LEU A 22 11.82 -17.00 -31.80
CA LEU A 22 11.16 -17.85 -30.81
C LEU A 22 12.17 -18.51 -29.85
N TRP A 23 11.84 -18.51 -28.58
CA TRP A 23 12.63 -19.11 -27.50
C TRP A 23 11.72 -19.70 -26.41
N ASN A 24 12.30 -20.53 -25.53
CA ASN A 24 11.66 -21.14 -24.36
C ASN A 24 12.60 -21.13 -23.15
N ALA A 25 12.35 -21.99 -22.15
CA ALA A 25 13.20 -22.11 -20.96
C ALA A 25 14.66 -22.48 -21.28
N ASP A 26 14.87 -23.32 -22.28
CA ASP A 26 16.20 -23.81 -22.70
C ASP A 26 16.97 -22.79 -23.57
N GLY A 27 16.28 -21.72 -23.98
CA GLY A 27 16.83 -20.69 -24.86
C GLY A 27 16.19 -20.69 -26.23
N LYS A 28 17.00 -20.43 -27.30
CA LYS A 28 16.51 -20.42 -28.66
C LYS A 28 15.91 -21.76 -29.08
N VAL A 29 14.73 -21.76 -29.65
CA VAL A 29 14.11 -22.94 -30.27
C VAL A 29 14.93 -23.32 -31.51
N SER A 30 15.43 -24.55 -31.57
CA SER A 30 16.34 -25.01 -32.63
C SER A 30 15.63 -25.14 -33.98
N VAL A 31 14.41 -25.68 -33.98
CA VAL A 31 13.61 -25.91 -35.19
C VAL A 31 12.24 -25.30 -35.01
N LEU A 32 11.98 -24.16 -35.68
CA LEU A 32 10.72 -23.43 -35.55
C LEU A 32 9.51 -24.29 -35.92
N GLN A 33 9.63 -25.13 -36.97
CA GLN A 33 8.53 -25.98 -37.45
C GLN A 33 8.03 -26.93 -36.35
N ASN A 34 8.93 -27.47 -35.51
CA ASN A 34 8.52 -28.34 -34.41
C ASN A 34 7.61 -27.62 -33.41
N ALA A 35 7.93 -26.38 -33.09
CA ALA A 35 7.09 -25.55 -32.19
C ALA A 35 5.75 -25.19 -32.86
N ILE A 36 5.76 -24.91 -34.15
CA ILE A 36 4.55 -24.65 -34.92
C ILE A 36 3.65 -25.89 -34.89
N ASP A 37 4.20 -27.06 -35.22
CA ASP A 37 3.45 -28.32 -35.25
C ASP A 37 2.91 -28.72 -33.88
N GLU A 38 3.70 -28.57 -32.83
CA GLU A 38 3.29 -28.85 -31.44
C GLU A 38 2.10 -27.99 -31.04
N VAL A 39 2.14 -26.70 -31.27
CA VAL A 39 1.04 -25.78 -30.92
C VAL A 39 -0.17 -25.96 -31.83
N ALA A 40 0.04 -26.23 -33.14
CA ALA A 40 -1.03 -26.43 -34.10
C ALA A 40 -1.86 -27.67 -33.79
N HIS A 41 -1.20 -28.79 -33.48
CA HIS A 41 -1.84 -30.06 -33.20
C HIS A 41 -2.30 -30.24 -31.75
N HIS A 42 -2.00 -29.28 -30.87
CA HIS A 42 -2.43 -29.34 -29.49
C HIS A 42 -3.96 -29.30 -29.36
N GLN A 43 -4.54 -30.28 -28.64
CA GLN A 43 -5.99 -30.44 -28.53
C GLN A 43 -6.62 -29.59 -27.43
N GLY A 44 -5.82 -29.12 -26.47
CA GLY A 44 -6.28 -28.31 -25.33
C GLY A 44 -6.27 -26.80 -25.60
N ASN A 45 -6.35 -26.04 -24.52
CA ASN A 45 -6.29 -24.57 -24.56
C ASN A 45 -4.87 -24.08 -24.85
N VAL A 46 -4.75 -23.05 -25.67
CA VAL A 46 -3.52 -22.31 -25.90
C VAL A 46 -3.79 -20.84 -25.65
N TRP A 47 -3.04 -20.25 -24.73
CA TRP A 47 -3.15 -18.82 -24.40
C TRP A 47 -1.98 -18.05 -24.99
N THR A 48 -2.27 -16.83 -25.42
CA THR A 48 -1.29 -15.97 -26.12
C THR A 48 -1.21 -14.59 -25.46
N PRO A 49 -0.81 -14.50 -24.16
CA PRO A 49 -0.69 -13.21 -23.51
C PRO A 49 0.50 -12.42 -24.05
N VAL A 50 0.40 -11.08 -23.91
CA VAL A 50 1.46 -10.14 -24.22
C VAL A 50 1.82 -9.38 -22.96
N ILE A 51 3.09 -9.38 -22.59
CA ILE A 51 3.64 -8.56 -21.51
C ILE A 51 4.37 -7.40 -22.17
N ALA A 52 4.03 -6.17 -21.79
CA ALA A 52 4.62 -4.96 -22.36
C ALA A 52 5.00 -3.97 -21.26
N ILE A 53 6.15 -3.33 -21.41
CA ILE A 53 6.60 -2.20 -20.59
C ILE A 53 7.09 -1.06 -21.50
N GLN A 54 7.16 0.16 -20.95
CA GLN A 54 7.71 1.28 -21.70
C GLN A 54 9.19 1.05 -21.99
N ARG A 55 9.69 1.55 -23.12
CA ARG A 55 11.09 1.39 -23.52
C ARG A 55 12.04 2.01 -22.48
N SER A 56 11.72 3.20 -21.98
CA SER A 56 12.49 3.85 -20.92
C SER A 56 12.65 3.01 -19.66
N ASP A 57 11.59 2.32 -19.26
CA ASP A 57 11.64 1.41 -18.11
C ASP A 57 12.44 0.15 -18.43
N ALA A 58 12.27 -0.41 -19.64
CA ALA A 58 13.02 -1.58 -20.06
C ALA A 58 14.54 -1.33 -20.07
N GLU A 59 14.96 -0.20 -20.63
CA GLU A 59 16.39 0.19 -20.68
C GLU A 59 16.94 0.44 -19.27
N ARG A 60 16.20 1.14 -18.42
CA ARG A 60 16.60 1.46 -17.05
C ARG A 60 16.67 0.22 -16.14
N LEU A 61 15.76 -0.73 -16.32
CA LEU A 61 15.63 -1.93 -15.48
C LEU A 61 16.34 -3.15 -16.08
N GLY A 62 16.94 -3.03 -17.26
CA GLY A 62 17.65 -4.12 -17.92
C GLY A 62 16.75 -5.18 -18.58
N TYR A 63 15.53 -4.80 -18.97
CA TYR A 63 14.58 -5.66 -19.71
C TYR A 63 14.55 -5.34 -21.22
N ASP A 64 15.69 -4.98 -21.79
CA ASP A 64 15.89 -4.63 -23.20
C ASP A 64 16.40 -5.79 -24.07
N SER A 65 16.44 -7.00 -23.52
CA SER A 65 16.92 -8.20 -24.20
C SER A 65 16.03 -9.42 -24.02
N ALA A 66 16.08 -10.38 -24.94
CA ALA A 66 15.36 -11.64 -24.84
C ALA A 66 15.82 -12.46 -23.62
N GLU A 67 17.11 -12.40 -23.26
CA GLU A 67 17.69 -13.09 -22.11
C GLU A 67 17.10 -12.61 -20.78
N SER A 68 16.99 -11.31 -20.58
CA SER A 68 16.43 -10.75 -19.34
C SER A 68 14.95 -11.11 -19.19
N TRP A 69 14.18 -11.09 -20.27
CA TRP A 69 12.80 -11.54 -20.27
C TRP A 69 12.68 -13.06 -20.03
N ARG A 70 13.57 -13.85 -20.59
CA ARG A 70 13.61 -15.30 -20.32
C ARG A 70 13.86 -15.57 -18.84
N SER A 71 14.83 -14.88 -18.26
CA SER A 71 15.15 -14.99 -16.82
C SER A 71 13.95 -14.62 -15.95
N LEU A 72 13.25 -13.52 -16.28
CA LEU A 72 12.02 -13.11 -15.61
C LEU A 72 10.94 -14.19 -15.71
N ILE A 73 10.64 -14.68 -16.92
CA ILE A 73 9.58 -15.68 -17.10
C ILE A 73 9.93 -16.98 -16.38
N CYS A 74 11.19 -17.44 -16.45
CA CYS A 74 11.62 -18.61 -15.73
C CYS A 74 11.51 -18.46 -14.20
N SER A 75 11.79 -17.28 -13.66
CA SER A 75 11.62 -17.02 -12.22
C SER A 75 10.15 -16.99 -11.76
N GLU A 76 9.22 -16.74 -12.67
CA GLU A 76 7.79 -16.61 -12.39
C GLU A 76 6.95 -17.82 -12.88
N LEU A 77 7.59 -18.91 -13.30
CA LEU A 77 6.89 -20.09 -13.85
C LEU A 77 5.84 -20.65 -12.90
N ASP A 78 6.12 -20.70 -11.60
CA ASP A 78 5.16 -21.19 -10.60
C ASP A 78 3.92 -20.27 -10.51
N GLN A 79 4.12 -18.95 -10.62
CA GLN A 79 3.01 -17.99 -10.63
C GLN A 79 2.21 -18.09 -11.95
N ILE A 80 2.89 -18.32 -13.06
CA ILE A 80 2.26 -18.56 -14.35
C ILE A 80 1.44 -19.86 -14.29
N ALA A 81 2.04 -20.97 -13.87
CA ALA A 81 1.38 -22.25 -13.73
C ALA A 81 0.13 -22.16 -12.83
N LYS A 82 0.27 -21.51 -11.67
CA LYS A 82 -0.85 -21.25 -10.75
C LYS A 82 -1.97 -20.44 -11.41
N ALA A 83 -1.63 -19.37 -12.14
CA ALA A 83 -2.62 -18.49 -12.77
C ALA A 83 -3.43 -19.23 -13.85
N TYR A 84 -2.75 -20.05 -14.65
CA TYR A 84 -3.36 -20.84 -15.71
C TYR A 84 -3.96 -22.17 -15.22
N LYS A 85 -3.79 -22.51 -13.94
CA LYS A 85 -4.22 -23.78 -13.34
C LYS A 85 -3.66 -24.99 -14.10
N ILE A 86 -2.37 -24.94 -14.37
CA ILE A 86 -1.59 -25.98 -15.00
C ILE A 86 -0.59 -26.49 -13.96
N LEU A 87 -0.40 -27.80 -13.87
CA LEU A 87 0.68 -28.34 -13.03
C LEU A 87 2.04 -27.86 -13.56
N PRO A 88 2.97 -27.40 -12.71
CA PRO A 88 4.27 -26.90 -13.18
C PRO A 88 5.02 -27.87 -14.10
N SER A 89 4.91 -29.18 -13.88
CA SER A 89 5.50 -30.24 -14.72
C SER A 89 4.87 -30.38 -16.10
N HIS A 90 3.63 -29.88 -16.27
CA HIS A 90 2.88 -29.95 -17.52
C HIS A 90 2.92 -28.61 -18.30
N LEU A 91 3.43 -27.55 -17.65
CA LEU A 91 3.48 -26.23 -18.27
C LEU A 91 4.48 -26.21 -19.42
N LYS A 92 3.97 -25.91 -20.61
CA LYS A 92 4.80 -25.60 -21.78
C LYS A 92 4.56 -24.17 -22.22
N TRP A 93 5.61 -23.54 -22.71
CA TRP A 93 5.54 -22.19 -23.19
C TRP A 93 6.62 -21.88 -24.24
N TYR A 94 6.28 -20.98 -25.13
CA TYR A 94 7.18 -20.31 -26.04
C TYR A 94 7.04 -18.81 -25.91
N ALA A 95 8.09 -18.06 -26.27
CA ALA A 95 8.05 -16.62 -26.25
C ALA A 95 8.86 -15.99 -27.41
N ALA A 96 8.54 -14.75 -27.73
CA ALA A 96 9.33 -13.94 -28.64
C ALA A 96 9.35 -12.50 -28.15
N PHE A 97 10.55 -11.90 -28.16
CA PHE A 97 10.79 -10.53 -27.73
C PHE A 97 10.68 -9.59 -28.94
N HIS A 98 9.92 -8.52 -28.75
CA HIS A 98 9.65 -7.52 -29.79
C HIS A 98 9.97 -6.12 -29.28
N GLU A 99 10.59 -5.34 -30.14
CA GLU A 99 10.86 -3.93 -29.91
C GLU A 99 9.95 -3.05 -30.77
N LYS A 100 9.37 -2.02 -30.14
CA LYS A 100 8.70 -0.89 -30.79
C LYS A 100 9.31 0.40 -30.29
N GLU A 101 9.07 1.48 -30.99
CA GLU A 101 9.61 2.80 -30.67
C GLU A 101 9.36 3.21 -29.20
N ARG A 102 8.15 3.00 -28.69
CA ARG A 102 7.74 3.42 -27.35
C ARG A 102 7.65 2.31 -26.31
N SER A 103 7.77 1.06 -26.71
CA SER A 103 7.61 -0.07 -25.79
C SER A 103 8.38 -1.29 -26.26
N VAL A 104 8.82 -2.09 -25.32
CA VAL A 104 9.22 -3.46 -25.55
C VAL A 104 8.13 -4.41 -25.08
N HIS A 105 7.99 -5.55 -25.74
CA HIS A 105 6.98 -6.52 -25.34
C HIS A 105 7.39 -7.94 -25.70
N VAL A 106 6.89 -8.88 -24.91
CA VAL A 106 7.07 -10.31 -25.12
C VAL A 106 5.72 -10.93 -25.43
N HIS A 107 5.62 -11.59 -26.55
CA HIS A 107 4.52 -12.51 -26.83
C HIS A 107 4.83 -13.86 -26.21
N LEU A 108 3.91 -14.36 -25.40
CA LEU A 108 3.97 -15.68 -24.82
C LEU A 108 2.95 -16.59 -25.51
N ILE A 109 3.28 -17.87 -25.62
CA ILE A 109 2.37 -18.94 -26.02
C ILE A 109 2.44 -19.95 -24.88
N ILE A 110 1.33 -20.15 -24.18
CA ILE A 110 1.25 -20.98 -22.97
C ILE A 110 0.24 -22.08 -23.18
N PHE A 111 0.58 -23.30 -22.84
CA PHE A 111 -0.33 -24.45 -22.90
C PHE A 111 0.13 -25.55 -21.93
N SER A 112 -0.73 -26.55 -21.66
CA SER A 112 -0.40 -27.74 -20.90
C SER A 112 -0.03 -28.89 -21.81
N THR A 113 0.84 -29.80 -21.38
CA THR A 113 1.00 -31.09 -22.06
C THR A 113 -0.26 -31.96 -21.98
N GLU A 114 -1.14 -31.69 -21.00
CA GLU A 114 -2.40 -32.39 -20.80
C GLU A 114 -3.55 -31.59 -21.45
N PRO A 115 -4.26 -32.14 -22.47
CA PRO A 115 -5.26 -31.40 -23.24
C PRO A 115 -6.44 -30.83 -22.44
N ASN A 116 -6.82 -31.51 -21.36
CA ASN A 116 -7.96 -31.14 -20.53
C ASN A 116 -7.59 -30.27 -19.32
N GLU A 117 -6.34 -29.87 -19.23
CA GLU A 117 -5.81 -29.05 -18.14
C GLU A 117 -5.76 -27.57 -18.56
N GLY A 118 -5.85 -26.73 -17.58
CA GLY A 118 -5.69 -25.29 -17.77
C GLY A 118 -7.01 -24.53 -17.85
N TYR A 119 -7.08 -23.49 -17.01
CA TYR A 119 -8.23 -22.60 -16.93
C TYR A 119 -7.80 -21.23 -16.41
N LEU A 120 -8.18 -20.17 -17.13
CA LEU A 120 -7.77 -18.81 -16.80
C LEU A 120 -8.98 -17.95 -16.38
N THR A 121 -8.88 -17.30 -15.21
CA THR A 121 -9.90 -16.39 -14.68
C THR A 121 -9.45 -14.94 -14.70
N LYS A 122 -10.38 -13.99 -14.68
CA LYS A 122 -10.08 -12.56 -14.53
C LYS A 122 -9.26 -12.25 -13.26
N PRO A 123 -9.61 -12.76 -12.06
CA PRO A 123 -8.76 -12.57 -10.87
C PRO A 123 -7.35 -13.12 -11.04
N ALA A 124 -7.17 -14.30 -11.64
CA ALA A 124 -5.85 -14.88 -11.86
C ALA A 124 -4.98 -14.03 -12.81
N ILE A 125 -5.58 -13.43 -13.84
CA ILE A 125 -4.89 -12.46 -14.72
C ILE A 125 -4.38 -11.26 -13.91
N LEU A 126 -5.20 -10.71 -13.00
CA LEU A 126 -4.82 -9.57 -12.16
C LEU A 126 -3.72 -9.94 -11.17
N GLU A 127 -3.78 -11.13 -10.55
CA GLU A 127 -2.73 -11.64 -9.67
C GLU A 127 -1.41 -11.82 -10.40
N LEU A 128 -1.43 -12.47 -11.58
CA LEU A 128 -0.24 -12.67 -12.40
C LEU A 128 0.36 -11.33 -12.84
N ARG A 129 -0.48 -10.40 -13.30
CA ARG A 129 -0.03 -9.04 -13.64
C ARG A 129 0.65 -8.36 -12.45
N SER A 130 0.06 -8.47 -11.26
CA SER A 130 0.63 -7.90 -10.04
C SER A 130 1.95 -8.56 -9.66
N ALA A 131 2.08 -9.89 -9.81
CA ALA A 131 3.32 -10.60 -9.54
C ALA A 131 4.45 -10.14 -10.48
N LEU A 132 4.19 -10.12 -11.79
CA LEU A 132 5.14 -9.65 -12.79
C LEU A 132 5.54 -8.18 -12.57
N THR A 133 4.58 -7.31 -12.25
CA THR A 133 4.87 -5.90 -11.93
C THR A 133 5.80 -5.79 -10.73
N ARG A 134 5.52 -6.51 -9.64
CA ARG A 134 6.39 -6.51 -8.45
C ARG A 134 7.80 -6.99 -8.76
N GLN A 135 7.95 -7.98 -9.62
CA GLN A 135 9.26 -8.51 -9.97
C GLN A 135 10.03 -7.55 -10.88
N ILE A 136 9.39 -6.99 -11.90
CA ILE A 136 10.01 -6.04 -12.84
C ILE A 136 10.46 -4.76 -12.13
N PHE A 137 9.60 -4.18 -11.26
CA PHE A 137 9.82 -2.91 -10.57
C PHE A 137 10.23 -3.11 -9.10
N LYS A 138 10.86 -4.23 -8.77
CA LYS A 138 11.18 -4.64 -7.40
C LYS A 138 11.95 -3.57 -6.63
N ASP A 139 13.00 -3.01 -7.25
CA ASP A 139 13.86 -2.04 -6.58
C ASP A 139 13.19 -0.67 -6.46
N ASP A 140 12.44 -0.25 -7.48
CA ASP A 140 11.65 0.98 -7.43
C ASP A 140 10.60 0.90 -6.31
N LEU A 141 9.81 -0.17 -6.29
CA LEU A 141 8.80 -0.39 -5.25
C LEU A 141 9.42 -0.45 -3.85
N LYS A 142 10.57 -1.10 -3.69
CA LYS A 142 11.27 -1.14 -2.41
C LYS A 142 11.64 0.26 -1.93
N ASN A 143 12.20 1.10 -2.80
CA ASN A 143 12.58 2.47 -2.46
C ASN A 143 11.36 3.32 -2.09
N ILE A 144 10.26 3.20 -2.85
CA ILE A 144 9.01 3.91 -2.56
C ILE A 144 8.42 3.46 -1.21
N TYR A 145 8.40 2.16 -0.91
CA TYR A 145 7.92 1.65 0.38
C TYR A 145 8.77 2.11 1.57
N VAL A 146 10.09 2.24 1.40
CA VAL A 146 10.96 2.79 2.43
C VAL A 146 10.60 4.25 2.72
N GLN A 147 10.44 5.07 1.67
CA GLN A 147 10.04 6.47 1.81
C GLN A 147 8.62 6.60 2.40
N GLN A 148 7.67 5.81 1.92
CA GLN A 148 6.30 5.80 2.45
C GLN A 148 6.27 5.45 3.93
N THR A 149 7.10 4.51 4.37
CA THR A 149 7.25 4.15 5.78
C THR A 149 7.82 5.32 6.58
N ALA A 150 8.86 5.97 6.08
CA ALA A 150 9.47 7.14 6.74
C ALA A 150 8.47 8.30 6.90
N TYR A 151 7.68 8.60 5.87
CA TYR A 151 6.64 9.64 5.95
C TYR A 151 5.51 9.27 6.90
N ARG A 152 5.11 7.99 6.95
CA ARG A 152 4.13 7.49 7.94
C ARG A 152 4.64 7.68 9.37
N ASP A 153 5.87 7.28 9.62
CA ASP A 153 6.47 7.35 10.96
C ASP A 153 6.66 8.82 11.38
N LYS A 154 7.10 9.69 10.45
CA LYS A 154 7.20 11.13 10.66
C LYS A 154 5.85 11.79 10.95
N LEU A 155 4.80 11.39 10.25
CA LEU A 155 3.45 11.87 10.51
C LEU A 155 3.00 11.49 11.94
N GLN A 156 3.24 10.25 12.37
CA GLN A 156 2.88 9.81 13.71
C GLN A 156 3.63 10.58 14.80
N GLU A 157 4.92 10.82 14.60
CA GLU A 157 5.74 11.66 15.49
C GLU A 157 5.22 13.09 15.58
N ASN A 158 4.96 13.72 14.42
CA ASN A 158 4.42 15.08 14.36
C ASN A 158 3.04 15.18 15.02
N ALA A 159 2.14 14.24 14.74
CA ALA A 159 0.81 14.21 15.34
C ALA A 159 0.86 14.07 16.86
N LEU A 160 1.78 13.26 17.39
CA LEU A 160 2.01 13.14 18.84
C LEU A 160 2.51 14.46 19.41
N ALA A 161 3.52 15.07 18.82
CA ALA A 161 4.08 16.34 19.29
C ALA A 161 3.06 17.49 19.29
N VAL A 162 2.17 17.52 18.26
CA VAL A 162 1.07 18.49 18.21
C VAL A 162 0.07 18.23 19.32
N MET A 163 -0.32 16.97 19.54
CA MET A 163 -1.27 16.59 20.60
C MET A 163 -0.73 16.91 22.00
N GLU A 164 0.54 16.57 22.29
CA GLU A 164 1.20 16.90 23.56
C GLU A 164 1.24 18.41 23.80
N SER A 165 1.62 19.18 22.77
CA SER A 165 1.64 20.65 22.86
C SER A 165 0.25 21.24 23.14
N LEU A 166 -0.79 20.72 22.50
CA LEU A 166 -2.17 21.15 22.77
C LEU A 166 -2.61 20.84 24.18
N ILE A 167 -2.32 19.63 24.69
CA ILE A 167 -2.62 19.24 26.07
C ILE A 167 -1.91 20.14 27.07
N GLN A 168 -0.60 20.43 26.86
CA GLN A 168 0.15 21.32 27.73
C GLN A 168 -0.44 22.73 27.77
N LYS A 169 -0.82 23.29 26.62
CA LYS A 169 -1.48 24.60 26.54
C LYS A 169 -2.83 24.63 27.26
N MET A 170 -3.64 23.59 27.07
CA MET A 170 -4.91 23.45 27.80
C MET A 170 -4.69 23.41 29.31
N GLN A 171 -3.67 22.67 29.79
CA GLN A 171 -3.32 22.58 31.20
C GLN A 171 -2.80 23.91 31.77
N SER A 172 -2.12 24.75 30.96
CA SER A 172 -1.67 26.09 31.34
C SER A 172 -2.75 27.17 31.22
N GLY A 173 -3.95 26.81 30.73
CA GLY A 173 -5.05 27.76 30.50
C GLY A 173 -4.91 28.63 29.25
N GLU A 174 -3.99 28.27 28.35
CA GLU A 174 -3.81 28.94 27.06
C GLU A 174 -4.74 28.31 26.02
N ILE A 175 -5.66 29.07 25.48
CA ILE A 175 -6.57 28.61 24.42
C ILE A 175 -5.86 28.77 23.08
N SER A 176 -5.51 27.65 22.44
CA SER A 176 -4.82 27.64 21.14
C SER A 176 -5.68 27.13 19.99
N ASN A 177 -6.58 26.19 20.23
CA ASN A 177 -7.53 25.66 19.27
C ASN A 177 -8.85 25.27 19.95
N PRO A 178 -9.83 26.22 20.02
CA PRO A 178 -11.09 25.97 20.72
C PRO A 178 -11.85 24.73 20.25
N LYS A 179 -11.75 24.40 18.97
CA LYS A 179 -12.45 23.24 18.40
C LYS A 179 -11.89 21.94 18.91
N ILE A 180 -10.57 21.79 18.90
CA ILE A 180 -9.93 20.54 19.37
C ILE A 180 -10.06 20.39 20.87
N GLU A 181 -10.03 21.50 21.62
CA GLU A 181 -10.23 21.51 23.08
C GLU A 181 -11.61 21.00 23.46
N LEU A 182 -12.67 21.44 22.78
CA LEU A 182 -14.02 20.93 22.97
C LEU A 182 -14.13 19.43 22.64
N LEU A 183 -13.51 18.99 21.56
CA LEU A 183 -13.49 17.57 21.18
C LEU A 183 -12.75 16.71 22.22
N ILE A 184 -11.64 17.20 22.77
CA ILE A 184 -10.89 16.51 23.81
C ILE A 184 -11.75 16.43 25.10
N ALA A 185 -12.41 17.51 25.51
CA ALA A 185 -13.30 17.54 26.67
C ALA A 185 -14.45 16.52 26.51
N GLU A 186 -15.10 16.48 25.35
CA GLU A 186 -16.14 15.49 25.06
C GLU A 186 -15.59 14.06 25.08
N LEU A 187 -14.38 13.84 24.55
CA LEU A 187 -13.73 12.53 24.56
C LEU A 187 -13.43 12.07 25.98
N VAL A 188 -12.95 12.97 26.86
CA VAL A 188 -12.72 12.71 28.29
C VAL A 188 -14.02 12.22 28.95
N GLU A 189 -15.13 12.96 28.81
CA GLU A 189 -16.43 12.60 29.39
C GLU A 189 -16.90 11.21 28.92
N ARG A 190 -16.76 10.94 27.62
CA ARG A 190 -17.12 9.65 27.03
C ARG A 190 -16.27 8.50 27.55
N LEU A 191 -14.97 8.70 27.71
CA LEU A 191 -14.04 7.67 28.17
C LEU A 191 -14.12 7.44 29.68
N GLN A 192 -14.52 8.44 30.49
CA GLN A 192 -14.82 8.28 31.92
C GLN A 192 -16.02 7.36 32.12
N ASN A 193 -17.06 7.51 31.32
CA ASN A 193 -18.27 6.72 31.38
C ASN A 193 -18.20 5.37 30.65
N TYR A 194 -17.02 5.01 30.08
CA TYR A 194 -16.83 3.78 29.32
C TYR A 194 -15.96 2.76 30.05
N SER A 195 -16.55 1.62 30.41
CA SER A 195 -15.90 0.54 31.17
C SER A 195 -15.13 -0.46 30.29
N GLY A 196 -15.24 -0.37 28.95
CA GLY A 196 -14.56 -1.28 28.02
C GLY A 196 -13.11 -0.91 27.74
N LYS A 197 -12.48 -1.66 26.80
CA LYS A 197 -11.10 -1.38 26.37
C LYS A 197 -11.01 -0.03 25.65
N LYS A 198 -10.23 0.90 26.18
CA LYS A 198 -10.00 2.23 25.61
C LYS A 198 -9.02 2.17 24.42
N VAL A 199 -9.42 1.48 23.36
CA VAL A 199 -8.70 1.31 22.09
C VAL A 199 -9.72 1.52 20.98
N TYR A 200 -9.36 2.24 19.93
CA TYR A 200 -10.27 2.69 18.87
C TYR A 200 -11.21 1.59 18.35
N GLY A 201 -10.69 0.37 18.14
CA GLY A 201 -11.48 -0.75 17.61
C GLY A 201 -12.69 -1.13 18.49
N TYR A 202 -12.60 -0.91 19.79
CA TYR A 202 -13.61 -1.32 20.79
C TYR A 202 -14.56 -0.19 21.21
N LEU A 203 -14.27 1.06 20.82
CA LEU A 203 -15.10 2.20 21.20
C LEU A 203 -16.46 2.19 20.48
N PRO A 204 -17.50 2.74 21.12
CA PRO A 204 -18.79 2.99 20.49
C PRO A 204 -18.66 3.91 19.25
N PRO A 205 -19.54 3.81 18.24
CA PRO A 205 -19.50 4.63 17.05
C PRO A 205 -19.44 6.14 17.33
N ALA A 206 -20.24 6.65 18.25
CA ALA A 206 -20.24 8.06 18.62
C ALA A 206 -18.87 8.53 19.16
N THR A 207 -18.21 7.72 20.00
CA THR A 207 -16.87 8.03 20.52
C THR A 207 -15.80 7.94 19.42
N LYS A 208 -15.94 6.99 18.47
CA LYS A 208 -15.05 6.92 17.29
C LYS A 208 -15.11 8.19 16.46
N HIS A 209 -16.30 8.75 16.25
CA HIS A 209 -16.45 10.01 15.50
C HIS A 209 -15.71 11.18 16.15
N ILE A 210 -15.69 11.26 17.49
CA ILE A 210 -14.93 12.29 18.18
C ILE A 210 -13.43 12.08 17.97
N VAL A 211 -12.93 10.85 18.12
CA VAL A 211 -11.52 10.54 17.87
C VAL A 211 -11.14 10.86 16.42
N ASP A 212 -11.98 10.50 15.46
CA ASP A 212 -11.75 10.79 14.04
C ASP A 212 -11.73 12.31 13.78
N ALA A 213 -12.62 13.07 14.40
CA ALA A 213 -12.63 14.54 14.31
C ALA A 213 -11.35 15.16 14.90
N ILE A 214 -10.85 14.67 16.04
CA ILE A 214 -9.58 15.12 16.61
C ILE A 214 -8.42 14.83 15.64
N VAL A 215 -8.35 13.63 15.07
CA VAL A 215 -7.31 13.25 14.11
C VAL A 215 -7.34 14.13 12.86
N ASP A 216 -8.53 14.47 12.36
CA ASP A 216 -8.66 15.35 11.20
C ASP A 216 -8.31 16.81 11.53
N GLU A 217 -8.54 17.27 12.77
CA GLU A 217 -8.04 18.57 13.22
C GLU A 217 -6.50 18.59 13.38
N LEU A 218 -5.89 17.53 13.90
CA LEU A 218 -4.43 17.39 13.94
C LEU A 218 -3.81 17.43 12.54
N ALA A 219 -4.51 16.89 11.54
CA ALA A 219 -4.09 16.95 10.13
C ALA A 219 -4.10 18.38 9.55
N GLY A 220 -4.69 19.36 10.24
CA GLY A 220 -4.60 20.77 9.91
C GLY A 220 -3.26 21.44 10.30
N ASP A 221 -2.46 20.84 11.17
CA ASP A 221 -1.10 21.31 11.45
C ASP A 221 -0.22 21.10 10.22
N GLU A 222 0.56 22.11 9.85
CA GLU A 222 1.37 22.14 8.62
C GLU A 222 2.31 20.93 8.53
N ARG A 223 2.95 20.54 9.63
CA ARG A 223 3.90 19.40 9.69
C ARG A 223 3.21 18.06 9.47
N VAL A 224 1.99 17.92 10.01
CA VAL A 224 1.18 16.70 9.84
C VAL A 224 0.62 16.65 8.42
N ALA A 225 0.11 17.76 7.91
CA ALA A 225 -0.42 17.90 6.56
C ALA A 225 0.63 17.59 5.49
N GLU A 226 1.84 18.14 5.63
CA GLU A 226 2.96 17.88 4.72
C GLU A 226 3.34 16.39 4.70
N ALA A 227 3.56 15.80 5.87
CA ALA A 227 3.91 14.38 5.97
C ALA A 227 2.80 13.47 5.40
N TYR A 228 1.54 13.84 5.58
CA TYR A 228 0.41 13.10 5.01
C TYR A 228 0.35 13.24 3.48
N SER A 229 0.59 14.43 2.95
CA SER A 229 0.64 14.64 1.50
C SER A 229 1.75 13.82 0.85
N LEU A 230 2.95 13.85 1.39
CA LEU A 230 4.10 13.07 0.90
C LEU A 230 3.83 11.56 0.97
N TRP A 231 3.21 11.08 2.05
CA TRP A 231 2.80 9.69 2.16
C TRP A 231 1.77 9.31 1.08
N GLN A 232 0.80 10.19 0.81
CA GLN A 232 -0.20 9.97 -0.25
C GLN A 232 0.43 9.97 -1.65
N ASP A 233 1.43 10.82 -1.89
CA ASP A 233 2.15 10.84 -3.16
C ASP A 233 2.89 9.53 -3.41
N MET A 234 3.56 8.98 -2.38
CA MET A 234 4.19 7.65 -2.48
C MET A 234 3.17 6.55 -2.73
N ARG A 235 1.99 6.62 -2.11
CA ARG A 235 0.90 5.68 -2.37
C ARG A 235 0.38 5.78 -3.80
N ASP A 236 0.20 7.00 -4.30
CA ASP A 236 -0.23 7.25 -5.67
C ASP A 236 0.81 6.71 -6.68
N GLU A 237 2.10 6.85 -6.37
CA GLU A 237 3.19 6.30 -7.17
C GLU A 237 3.14 4.77 -7.22
N VAL A 238 3.00 4.09 -6.08
CA VAL A 238 2.80 2.63 -6.05
C VAL A 238 1.61 2.21 -6.93
N PHE A 239 0.49 2.92 -6.83
CA PHE A 239 -0.68 2.61 -7.64
C PHE A 239 -0.44 2.77 -9.14
N SER A 240 0.42 3.69 -9.54
CA SER A 240 0.74 3.93 -10.96
C SER A 240 1.36 2.72 -11.66
N PHE A 241 2.07 1.85 -10.92
CA PHE A 241 2.60 0.59 -11.46
C PHE A 241 1.51 -0.43 -11.79
N TYR A 242 0.37 -0.36 -11.11
CA TYR A 242 -0.70 -1.36 -11.24
C TYR A 242 -1.92 -0.86 -12.04
N SER A 243 -2.18 0.45 -12.03
CA SER A 243 -3.37 1.04 -12.63
C SER A 243 -3.14 2.47 -13.09
N LYS A 244 -3.85 2.88 -14.15
CA LYS A 244 -3.91 4.28 -14.58
C LYS A 244 -4.84 5.14 -13.70
N ALA A 245 -5.74 4.50 -12.95
CA ALA A 245 -6.64 5.20 -12.02
C ALA A 245 -5.90 5.50 -10.72
N LYS A 246 -5.94 6.76 -10.28
CA LYS A 246 -5.40 7.15 -8.97
C LYS A 246 -6.39 6.75 -7.87
N PRO A 247 -5.91 6.28 -6.70
CA PRO A 247 -6.77 6.01 -5.56
C PRO A 247 -7.39 7.32 -5.05
N ALA A 248 -8.62 7.24 -4.52
CA ALA A 248 -9.23 8.39 -3.86
C ALA A 248 -8.40 8.81 -2.64
N ARG A 249 -8.16 10.11 -2.50
CA ARG A 249 -7.58 10.69 -1.29
C ARG A 249 -8.68 10.86 -0.26
N VAL A 250 -8.48 10.33 0.91
CA VAL A 250 -9.43 10.39 2.04
C VAL A 250 -8.80 11.21 3.18
N SER A 251 -9.61 11.60 4.18
CA SER A 251 -9.09 12.26 5.38
C SER A 251 -8.16 11.31 6.18
N LEU A 252 -7.31 11.88 7.03
CA LEU A 252 -6.34 11.13 7.81
C LEU A 252 -7.03 10.11 8.74
N SER A 253 -8.15 10.50 9.33
CA SER A 253 -8.94 9.64 10.21
C SER A 253 -9.48 8.39 9.53
N GLN A 254 -9.77 8.45 8.23
CA GLN A 254 -10.34 7.34 7.48
C GLN A 254 -9.28 6.41 6.88
N GLN A 255 -8.02 6.81 6.92
CA GLN A 255 -6.93 6.02 6.38
C GLN A 255 -6.58 4.88 7.34
N LYS A 256 -6.66 3.64 6.85
CA LYS A 256 -6.45 2.44 7.70
C LYS A 256 -5.05 2.36 8.28
N GLU A 257 -4.07 2.79 7.51
CA GLU A 257 -2.65 2.79 7.85
C GLU A 257 -2.35 3.70 9.04
N PHE A 258 -3.19 4.71 9.32
CA PHE A 258 -3.06 5.63 10.44
C PHE A 258 -3.93 5.29 11.66
N LYS A 259 -4.37 4.03 11.78
CA LYS A 259 -4.98 3.54 13.04
C LYS A 259 -4.11 3.82 14.28
N PRO A 260 -2.77 3.76 14.23
CA PRO A 260 -1.93 4.16 15.37
C PRO A 260 -2.15 5.59 15.85
N VAL A 261 -2.41 6.56 14.96
CA VAL A 261 -2.70 7.96 15.33
C VAL A 261 -4.01 8.05 16.13
N ARG A 262 -5.06 7.33 15.72
CA ARG A 262 -6.32 7.27 16.47
C ARG A 262 -6.13 6.69 17.87
N ASN A 263 -5.32 5.64 18.01
CA ASN A 263 -5.01 5.06 19.31
C ASN A 263 -4.10 5.96 20.15
N MET A 264 -3.22 6.73 19.53
CA MET A 264 -2.39 7.73 20.21
C MET A 264 -3.27 8.80 20.83
N VAL A 265 -4.23 9.38 20.11
CA VAL A 265 -5.17 10.36 20.67
C VAL A 265 -5.89 9.82 21.91
N ILE A 266 -6.38 8.58 21.85
CA ILE A 266 -7.05 7.94 22.99
C ILE A 266 -6.10 7.79 24.17
N ARG A 267 -4.86 7.34 23.94
CA ARG A 267 -3.86 7.15 24.98
C ARG A 267 -3.50 8.45 25.68
N GLU A 268 -3.24 9.51 24.92
CA GLU A 268 -2.90 10.83 25.48
C GLU A 268 -4.04 11.39 26.34
N VAL A 269 -5.29 11.26 25.88
CA VAL A 269 -6.46 11.67 26.67
C VAL A 269 -6.61 10.82 27.94
N VAL A 270 -6.38 9.51 27.89
CA VAL A 270 -6.41 8.63 29.07
C VAL A 270 -5.34 9.03 30.09
N GLN A 271 -4.12 9.39 29.64
CA GLN A 271 -3.05 9.86 30.53
C GLN A 271 -3.44 11.14 31.26
N VAL A 272 -4.08 12.10 30.58
CA VAL A 272 -4.61 13.32 31.23
C VAL A 272 -5.63 12.98 32.31
N MET A 273 -6.56 12.05 32.05
CA MET A 273 -7.55 11.61 33.04
C MET A 273 -6.91 10.98 34.28
N GLU A 274 -5.88 10.13 34.09
CA GLU A 274 -5.16 9.47 35.19
C GLU A 274 -4.39 10.48 36.06
N GLN A 275 -3.75 11.48 35.44
CA GLN A 275 -3.07 12.55 36.17
C GLN A 275 -4.02 13.38 37.01
N GLN A 276 -5.21 13.72 36.50
CA GLN A 276 -6.24 14.44 37.26
C GLN A 276 -6.71 13.64 38.48
N THR A 277 -6.99 12.35 38.31
CA THR A 277 -7.44 11.47 39.42
C THR A 277 -6.37 11.34 40.49
N THR A 278 -5.07 11.34 40.11
CA THR A 278 -3.95 11.25 41.07
C THR A 278 -3.81 12.55 41.90
N LEU A 279 -4.03 13.70 41.28
CA LEU A 279 -3.99 15.00 41.98
C LEU A 279 -5.14 15.18 42.94
N GLU A 280 -6.35 14.68 42.63
CA GLU A 280 -7.51 14.75 43.49
C GLU A 280 -7.42 13.76 44.67
N SER A 281 -6.67 12.66 44.53
CA SER A 281 -6.51 11.63 45.58
C SER A 281 -5.32 11.86 46.52
N ALA A 282 -4.50 12.89 46.30
CA ALA A 282 -3.38 13.22 47.17
C ALA A 282 -3.87 13.79 48.52
N PRO A 283 -3.44 13.26 49.71
CA PRO A 283 -3.85 13.79 51.00
C PRO A 283 -3.43 15.24 51.19
N PRO A 284 -4.24 16.10 51.81
CA PRO A 284 -3.90 17.51 52.01
C PRO A 284 -2.62 17.64 52.83
N THR A 285 -1.62 18.28 52.24
CA THR A 285 -0.40 18.65 52.97
C THR A 285 -0.77 19.62 54.09
N PRO A 286 -0.28 19.47 55.36
CA PRO A 286 -0.60 20.38 56.44
C PRO A 286 -0.12 21.80 56.13
N GLU A 287 -1.04 22.74 56.14
CA GLU A 287 -0.85 24.15 55.81
C GLU A 287 0.20 24.84 56.68
N ARG A 288 1.25 25.38 56.05
CA ARG A 288 1.85 26.64 56.53
C ARG A 288 1.01 27.79 55.94
N ARG A 289 0.31 28.50 56.83
CA ARG A 289 -0.54 29.63 56.50
C ARG A 289 0.25 30.73 55.75
N SER A 290 -0.06 30.89 54.47
CA SER A 290 0.13 32.08 53.64
C SER A 290 -1.06 32.15 52.68
N PRO A 291 -1.57 33.34 52.29
CA PRO A 291 -2.80 33.43 51.53
C PRO A 291 -2.61 32.85 50.13
N PRO A 292 -3.64 32.17 49.56
CA PRO A 292 -3.51 31.36 48.37
C PRO A 292 -3.48 32.23 47.12
N PRO A 293 -2.64 31.88 46.12
CA PRO A 293 -2.98 32.19 44.75
C PRO A 293 -4.10 31.25 44.29
N GLU A 294 -5.04 31.74 43.54
CA GLU A 294 -6.16 30.99 42.99
C GLU A 294 -5.63 29.77 42.21
N SER A 295 -6.08 28.56 42.62
CA SER A 295 -5.61 27.31 42.07
C SER A 295 -6.19 27.07 40.66
N VAL A 296 -5.34 26.57 39.77
CA VAL A 296 -5.64 26.14 38.40
C VAL A 296 -6.81 25.14 38.32
N SER A 297 -7.17 24.47 39.43
CA SER A 297 -8.31 23.56 39.54
C SER A 297 -9.69 24.26 39.39
N ALA A 298 -9.78 25.54 39.73
CA ALA A 298 -11.05 26.27 39.61
C ALA A 298 -11.43 26.65 38.17
N CYS A 299 -10.45 26.72 37.26
CA CYS A 299 -10.72 27.03 35.86
C CYS A 299 -11.23 25.81 35.07
N MET A 300 -10.69 24.61 35.35
CA MET A 300 -11.12 23.38 34.69
C MET A 300 -12.48 22.86 35.15
N VAL A 301 -12.80 23.01 36.46
CA VAL A 301 -14.12 22.63 36.99
C VAL A 301 -15.25 23.56 36.50
N ARG A 302 -14.93 24.81 36.14
CA ARG A 302 -15.93 25.73 35.51
C ARG A 302 -16.24 25.36 34.05
N MET A 303 -15.37 24.67 33.33
CA MET A 303 -15.64 24.23 31.94
C MET A 303 -16.52 22.96 31.87
N LEU A 304 -16.64 22.19 32.94
CA LEU A 304 -17.45 20.96 32.99
C LEU A 304 -18.88 21.16 33.53
N HIS A 305 -19.25 22.41 33.96
CA HIS A 305 -20.57 22.70 34.57
C HIS A 305 -21.36 23.85 33.90
N HIS A 306 -21.07 24.14 32.63
CA HIS A 306 -21.94 25.03 31.82
C HIS A 306 -22.27 24.40 30.47
#